data_24cf5d9df8c1bb923a90585a5e222862
#
_entry.id   24cf5d9df8c1bb923a90585a5e222862
#
_cell.length_a   1.000
_cell.length_b   1.000
_cell.length_c   1.000
_cell.angle_alpha   90.00
_cell.angle_beta   90.00
_cell.angle_gamma   90.00
#
_symmetry.space_group_name_H-M   'P 1'
#
loop_
_entity.id
_entity.type
_entity.pdbx_description
1 polymer ?
#
loop_
_entity_poly.entity_id
_entity_poly.type
_entity_poly.pdbx_seq_one_letter_code
_entity_poly.pdbx_strand_id
1 'polypeptide(L)'
;MNNKNFQTFFDCSFSKIKAGTINKNKPNEAYYDESKFLTDYSSLDFEIQKIVASFEKITNEYIDNVNLMIDSPKMLSIGISISKKLDGLKLKQANIQFLIQEAKQQVLKYYASYNIAHIIINNYKIDGIDYSYFPDEI
;
A
#
# COMPACT_ATOMS: atom_id res chain seq x y z
N MET A 1 -10.15 22.94 8.71
CA MET A 1 -10.06 21.47 8.82
C MET A 1 -11.38 20.86 8.39
N ASN A 2 -11.40 20.21 7.25
CA ASN A 2 -12.57 19.43 6.85
C ASN A 2 -12.62 18.17 7.70
N ASN A 3 -13.42 18.20 8.75
CA ASN A 3 -13.78 17.00 9.52
C ASN A 3 -14.71 16.15 8.67
N LYS A 4 -14.14 15.40 7.73
CA LYS A 4 -14.91 14.43 6.96
C LYS A 4 -15.31 13.27 7.85
N ASN A 5 -16.59 12.94 7.85
CA ASN A 5 -17.12 11.85 8.66
C ASN A 5 -16.94 10.48 8.00
N PHE A 6 -16.86 10.42 6.68
CA PHE A 6 -16.80 9.18 5.93
C PHE A 6 -15.39 8.85 5.48
N GLN A 7 -15.07 7.58 5.51
CA GLN A 7 -13.86 7.00 4.95
C GLN A 7 -14.24 6.01 3.86
N THR A 8 -13.58 6.11 2.71
CA THR A 8 -13.94 5.36 1.51
C THR A 8 -12.84 4.36 1.14
N PHE A 9 -13.27 3.15 0.82
CA PHE A 9 -12.42 2.01 0.49
C PHE A 9 -12.84 1.40 -0.84
N PHE A 10 -11.86 1.03 -1.64
CA PHE A 10 -12.05 0.28 -2.88
C PHE A 10 -11.22 -1.00 -2.84
N ASP A 11 -11.83 -2.10 -3.24
CA ASP A 11 -11.17 -3.37 -3.52
C ASP A 11 -11.32 -3.66 -5.01
N CYS A 12 -10.20 -3.58 -5.72
CA CYS A 12 -10.13 -3.80 -7.16
C CYS A 12 -9.43 -5.12 -7.42
N SER A 13 -10.19 -6.20 -7.53
CA SER A 13 -9.70 -7.54 -7.81
C SER A 13 -10.26 -8.06 -9.14
N PHE A 14 -9.38 -8.61 -9.94
CA PHE A 14 -9.54 -9.29 -11.23
C PHE A 14 -10.64 -8.82 -12.20
N SER A 15 -11.88 -8.76 -11.81
CA SER A 15 -13.01 -8.45 -12.68
C SER A 15 -14.09 -7.64 -12.00
N LYS A 16 -13.85 -7.22 -10.76
CA LYS A 16 -14.86 -6.61 -9.93
C LYS A 16 -14.26 -5.52 -9.04
N ILE A 17 -14.95 -4.40 -8.96
CA ILE A 17 -14.69 -3.35 -8.00
C ILE A 17 -15.74 -3.46 -6.91
N LYS A 18 -15.32 -3.60 -5.67
CA LYS A 18 -16.18 -3.47 -4.49
C LYS A 18 -15.77 -2.22 -3.76
N ALA A 19 -16.73 -1.45 -3.32
CA ALA A 19 -16.46 -0.21 -2.63
C ALA A 19 -17.36 -0.04 -1.41
N GLY A 20 -16.84 0.64 -0.41
CA GLY A 20 -17.57 1.00 0.78
C GLY A 20 -17.18 2.39 1.26
N THR A 21 -18.15 3.13 1.78
CA THR A 21 -17.90 4.37 2.51
C THR A 21 -18.59 4.27 3.86
N ILE A 22 -17.86 4.55 4.92
CA ILE A 22 -18.24 4.24 6.29
C ILE A 22 -18.06 5.49 7.15
N ASN A 23 -19.09 5.85 7.89
CA ASN A 23 -19.01 6.94 8.85
C ASN A 23 -18.11 6.52 10.03
N LYS A 24 -17.02 7.24 10.24
CA LYS A 24 -16.03 6.97 11.31
C LYS A 24 -16.63 7.02 12.71
N ASN A 25 -17.62 7.89 12.91
CA ASN A 25 -18.25 8.13 14.20
C ASN A 25 -19.51 7.27 14.42
N LYS A 26 -20.10 6.79 13.33
CA LYS A 26 -21.31 5.99 13.31
C LYS A 26 -21.14 4.82 12.35
N PRO A 27 -20.45 3.74 12.74
CA PRO A 27 -20.13 2.63 11.82
C PRO A 27 -21.35 1.95 11.18
N ASN A 28 -22.55 2.14 11.75
CA ASN A 28 -23.79 1.65 11.17
C ASN A 28 -24.21 2.44 9.92
N GLU A 29 -23.72 3.66 9.74
CA GLU A 29 -23.87 4.42 8.50
C GLU A 29 -22.78 4.00 7.54
N ALA A 30 -23.06 2.97 6.77
CA ALA A 30 -22.16 2.43 5.75
C ALA A 30 -22.95 2.19 4.47
N TYR A 31 -22.32 2.56 3.35
CA TYR A 31 -22.88 2.39 2.01
C TYR A 31 -21.91 1.59 1.17
N TYR A 32 -22.46 0.69 0.36
CA TYR A 32 -21.68 -0.22 -0.46
C TYR A 32 -22.11 -0.11 -1.91
N ASP A 33 -21.16 -0.31 -2.80
CA ASP A 33 -21.42 -0.37 -4.23
C ASP A 33 -20.45 -1.36 -4.87
N GLU A 34 -20.79 -1.88 -6.02
CA GLU A 34 -19.90 -2.73 -6.79
C GLU A 34 -20.09 -2.52 -8.29
N SER A 35 -19.03 -2.71 -9.04
CA SER A 35 -19.01 -2.64 -10.49
C SER A 35 -18.16 -3.76 -11.07
N LYS A 36 -18.49 -4.20 -12.27
CA LYS A 36 -17.62 -5.06 -13.06
C LYS A 36 -16.74 -4.18 -13.92
N PHE A 37 -15.46 -4.49 -13.99
CA PHE A 37 -14.60 -3.88 -14.97
C PHE A 37 -14.07 -4.93 -15.96
N LEU A 38 -13.82 -4.50 -17.17
CA LEU A 38 -13.19 -5.34 -18.19
C LEU A 38 -11.73 -5.57 -17.81
N THR A 39 -11.16 -6.65 -18.31
CA THR A 39 -9.87 -7.25 -17.95
C THR A 39 -8.63 -6.38 -18.06
N ASP A 40 -8.75 -5.14 -18.53
CA ASP A 40 -7.71 -4.14 -18.50
C ASP A 40 -8.03 -3.03 -17.50
N TYR A 41 -7.01 -2.39 -16.98
CA TYR A 41 -7.16 -1.29 -16.04
C TYR A 41 -7.58 0.03 -16.71
N SER A 42 -7.80 0.06 -18.02
CA SER A 42 -8.13 1.28 -18.78
C SER A 42 -9.48 1.88 -18.39
N SER A 43 -10.44 1.05 -17.98
CA SER A 43 -11.76 1.48 -17.51
C SER A 43 -11.85 1.70 -16.00
N LEU A 44 -10.80 1.37 -15.26
CA LEU A 44 -10.80 1.38 -13.79
C LEU A 44 -11.07 2.77 -13.23
N ASP A 45 -10.41 3.78 -13.76
CA ASP A 45 -10.57 5.17 -13.33
C ASP A 45 -12.01 5.66 -13.51
N PHE A 46 -12.60 5.38 -14.67
CA PHE A 46 -13.98 5.72 -14.95
C PHE A 46 -14.97 5.06 -14.00
N GLU A 47 -14.79 3.78 -13.71
CA GLU A 47 -15.66 3.03 -12.81
C GLU A 47 -15.51 3.51 -11.35
N ILE A 48 -14.29 3.80 -10.91
CA ILE A 48 -14.03 4.39 -9.59
C ILE A 48 -14.72 5.75 -9.47
N GLN A 49 -14.60 6.61 -10.47
CA GLN A 49 -15.22 7.94 -10.45
C GLN A 49 -16.74 7.86 -10.40
N LYS A 50 -17.35 6.90 -11.08
CA LYS A 50 -18.81 6.66 -10.99
C LYS A 50 -19.25 6.31 -9.56
N ILE A 51 -18.51 5.42 -8.91
CA ILE A 51 -18.81 5.00 -7.54
C ILE A 51 -18.59 6.17 -6.56
N VAL A 52 -17.50 6.91 -6.72
CA VAL A 52 -17.22 8.13 -5.93
C VAL A 52 -18.37 9.11 -6.04
N ALA A 53 -18.83 9.41 -7.25
CA ALA A 53 -19.96 10.34 -7.47
C ALA A 53 -21.25 9.84 -6.78
N SER A 54 -21.51 8.54 -6.82
CA SER A 54 -22.63 7.92 -6.13
C SER A 54 -22.53 8.10 -4.61
N PHE A 55 -21.37 7.85 -4.02
CA PHE A 55 -21.14 8.02 -2.59
C PHE A 55 -21.21 9.49 -2.16
N GLU A 56 -20.65 10.40 -2.92
CA GLU A 56 -20.75 11.85 -2.65
C GLU A 56 -22.21 12.31 -2.60
N LYS A 57 -23.03 11.79 -3.50
CA LYS A 57 -24.47 12.10 -3.54
C LYS A 57 -25.21 11.56 -2.33
N ILE A 58 -24.87 10.35 -1.85
CA ILE A 58 -25.52 9.73 -0.70
C ILE A 58 -25.08 10.37 0.61
N THR A 59 -23.77 10.62 0.76
CA THR A 59 -23.19 11.14 2.00
C THR A 59 -23.25 12.66 2.11
N ASN A 60 -23.47 13.34 1.00
CA ASN A 60 -23.36 14.80 0.88
C ASN A 60 -21.98 15.34 1.32
N GLU A 61 -20.94 14.55 1.13
CA GLU A 61 -19.55 14.91 1.37
C GLU A 61 -18.73 14.74 0.09
N TYR A 62 -17.77 15.62 -0.13
CA TYR A 62 -16.82 15.50 -1.21
C TYR A 62 -15.72 14.50 -0.84
N ILE A 63 -15.45 13.53 -1.71
CA ILE A 63 -14.42 12.50 -1.51
C ILE A 63 -13.15 12.92 -2.24
N ASP A 64 -12.12 13.28 -1.49
CA ASP A 64 -10.80 13.65 -2.01
C ASP A 64 -9.74 12.58 -1.76
N ASN A 65 -10.02 11.60 -0.89
CA ASN A 65 -9.13 10.49 -0.57
C ASN A 65 -9.88 9.17 -0.54
N VAL A 66 -9.26 8.16 -1.13
CA VAL A 66 -9.76 6.79 -1.08
C VAL A 66 -8.64 5.84 -0.64
N ASN A 67 -9.01 4.77 0.05
CA ASN A 67 -8.13 3.66 0.33
C ASN A 67 -8.33 2.62 -0.76
N LEU A 68 -7.28 2.31 -1.50
CA LEU A 68 -7.36 1.43 -2.65
C LEU A 68 -6.57 0.14 -2.38
N MET A 69 -7.26 -1.00 -2.46
CA MET A 69 -6.64 -2.31 -2.53
C MET A 69 -6.67 -2.80 -3.98
N ILE A 70 -5.53 -3.21 -4.47
CA ILE A 70 -5.40 -3.78 -5.81
C ILE A 70 -4.81 -5.18 -5.66
N ASP A 71 -5.48 -6.16 -6.25
CA ASP A 71 -4.94 -7.49 -6.41
C ASP A 71 -4.89 -7.85 -7.90
N SER A 72 -3.79 -8.42 -8.33
CA SER A 72 -3.56 -8.81 -9.71
C SER A 72 -2.72 -10.09 -9.76
N PRO A 73 -3.02 -11.03 -10.67
CA PRO A 73 -2.19 -12.22 -10.85
C PRO A 73 -0.78 -11.90 -11.32
N LYS A 74 -0.55 -10.67 -11.79
CA LYS A 74 0.77 -10.19 -12.21
C LYS A 74 1.56 -9.55 -11.06
N MET A 75 0.96 -9.34 -9.90
CA MET A 75 1.65 -8.85 -8.71
C MET A 75 2.39 -9.99 -8.03
N LEU A 76 3.61 -9.72 -7.62
CA LEU A 76 4.48 -10.64 -6.92
C LEU A 76 4.95 -10.00 -5.61
N SER A 77 4.82 -10.72 -4.51
CA SER A 77 5.36 -10.33 -3.21
C SER A 77 6.57 -11.21 -2.89
N ILE A 78 7.69 -10.57 -2.57
CA ILE A 78 8.95 -11.24 -2.30
C ILE A 78 9.43 -10.86 -0.91
N GLY A 79 9.73 -11.86 -0.08
CA GLY A 79 10.45 -11.68 1.17
C GLY A 79 11.95 -11.81 0.94
N ILE A 80 12.71 -10.83 1.40
CA ILE A 80 14.18 -10.82 1.28
C ILE A 80 14.82 -10.39 2.60
N SER A 81 15.94 -11.01 2.93
CA SER A 81 16.76 -10.64 4.08
C SER A 81 18.17 -10.29 3.61
N ILE A 82 18.64 -9.12 4.01
CA ILE A 82 19.97 -8.63 3.65
C ILE A 82 20.71 -8.21 4.93
N SER A 83 21.98 -8.51 5.00
CA SER A 83 22.81 -8.17 6.15
C SER A 83 24.11 -7.47 5.72
N LYS A 84 24.63 -6.65 6.62
CA LYS A 84 25.92 -5.98 6.48
C LYS A 84 26.64 -5.99 7.83
N LYS A 85 27.92 -6.32 7.81
CA LYS A 85 28.80 -6.17 8.97
C LYS A 85 29.27 -4.72 9.05
N LEU A 86 29.21 -4.15 10.23
CA LEU A 86 29.68 -2.78 10.50
C LEU A 86 31.03 -2.74 11.21
N ASP A 87 31.55 -3.89 11.68
CA ASP A 87 32.86 -4.06 12.32
C ASP A 87 33.12 -3.04 13.45
N GLY A 88 32.10 -2.85 14.31
CA GLY A 88 32.16 -1.92 15.43
C GLY A 88 31.88 -0.45 15.10
N LEU A 89 31.56 -0.14 13.85
CA LEU A 89 31.16 1.20 13.47
C LEU A 89 29.72 1.50 13.90
N LYS A 90 29.46 2.77 14.21
CA LYS A 90 28.12 3.24 14.55
C LYS A 90 27.13 2.99 13.42
N LEU A 91 25.97 2.48 13.77
CA LEU A 91 24.84 2.36 12.86
C LEU A 91 24.35 3.75 12.44
N LYS A 92 24.16 3.94 11.13
CA LYS A 92 23.70 5.20 10.53
C LYS A 92 22.57 4.93 9.56
N GLN A 93 21.72 5.93 9.36
CA GLN A 93 20.65 5.88 8.36
C GLN A 93 21.18 5.50 6.95
N ALA A 94 22.39 5.93 6.60
CA ALA A 94 23.04 5.57 5.35
C ALA A 94 23.27 4.06 5.18
N ASN A 95 23.43 3.32 6.28
CA ASN A 95 23.56 1.86 6.22
C ASN A 95 22.25 1.20 5.80
N ILE A 96 21.12 1.71 6.23
CA ILE A 96 19.80 1.25 5.81
C ILE A 96 19.57 1.53 4.33
N GLN A 97 19.90 2.73 3.87
CA GLN A 97 19.77 3.10 2.45
C GLN A 97 20.63 2.19 1.57
N PHE A 98 21.84 1.86 2.01
CA PHE A 98 22.70 0.90 1.31
C PHE A 98 22.03 -0.48 1.21
N LEU A 99 21.50 -1.02 2.31
CA LEU A 99 20.81 -2.32 2.32
C LEU A 99 19.57 -2.33 1.43
N ILE A 100 18.80 -1.25 1.41
CA ILE A 100 17.65 -1.11 0.50
C ILE A 100 18.11 -1.16 -0.97
N GLN A 101 19.20 -0.49 -1.33
CA GLN A 101 19.73 -0.52 -2.69
C GLN A 101 20.24 -1.91 -3.07
N GLU A 102 20.93 -2.60 -2.17
CA GLU A 102 21.35 -3.99 -2.38
C GLU A 102 20.14 -4.91 -2.59
N ALA A 103 19.08 -4.75 -1.78
CA ALA A 103 17.84 -5.51 -1.93
C ALA A 103 17.23 -5.30 -3.32
N LYS A 104 17.12 -4.05 -3.76
CA LYS A 104 16.60 -3.71 -5.09
C LYS A 104 17.39 -4.36 -6.20
N GLN A 105 18.70 -4.29 -6.13
CA GLN A 105 19.59 -4.89 -7.14
C GLN A 105 19.44 -6.40 -7.21
N GLN A 106 19.35 -7.07 -6.07
CA GLN A 106 19.14 -8.52 -6.02
C GLN A 106 17.79 -8.92 -6.61
N VAL A 107 16.71 -8.19 -6.27
CA VAL A 107 15.39 -8.46 -6.83
C VAL A 107 15.39 -8.26 -8.35
N LEU A 108 15.92 -7.16 -8.85
CA LEU A 108 15.96 -6.87 -10.27
C LEU A 108 16.83 -7.85 -11.08
N LYS A 109 17.83 -8.44 -10.46
CA LYS A 109 18.65 -9.49 -11.09
C LYS A 109 17.83 -10.73 -11.48
N TYR A 110 16.89 -11.13 -10.63
CA TYR A 110 16.05 -12.32 -10.84
C TYR A 110 14.69 -12.01 -11.48
N TYR A 111 14.22 -10.79 -11.35
CA TYR A 111 12.90 -10.34 -11.79
C TYR A 111 13.00 -9.08 -12.67
N ALA A 112 13.88 -9.12 -13.66
CA ALA A 112 14.19 -7.96 -14.51
C ALA A 112 12.98 -7.39 -15.28
N SER A 113 11.96 -8.21 -15.54
CA SER A 113 10.74 -7.77 -16.22
C SER A 113 9.71 -7.10 -15.30
N TYR A 114 9.97 -7.08 -13.99
CA TYR A 114 9.09 -6.49 -12.99
C TYR A 114 9.57 -5.10 -12.58
N ASN A 115 8.63 -4.25 -12.23
CA ASN A 115 8.91 -2.98 -11.57
C ASN A 115 8.62 -3.11 -10.07
N ILE A 116 9.51 -2.60 -9.23
CA ILE A 116 9.29 -2.55 -7.80
C ILE A 116 8.28 -1.44 -7.50
N ALA A 117 7.08 -1.82 -7.11
CA ALA A 117 6.02 -0.88 -6.78
C ALA A 117 6.12 -0.38 -5.32
N HIS A 118 6.54 -1.26 -4.41
CA HIS A 118 6.58 -0.94 -2.99
C HIS A 118 7.63 -1.76 -2.25
N ILE A 119 8.23 -1.16 -1.23
CA ILE A 119 9.18 -1.82 -0.33
C ILE A 119 8.74 -1.58 1.11
N ILE A 120 8.59 -2.68 1.86
CA ILE A 120 8.21 -2.65 3.26
C ILE A 120 9.34 -3.27 4.07
N ILE A 121 9.83 -2.57 5.07
CA ILE A 121 10.77 -3.13 6.04
C ILE A 121 9.96 -3.74 7.18
N ASN A 122 10.02 -5.05 7.30
CA ASN A 122 9.25 -5.77 8.31
C ASN A 122 9.90 -5.68 9.70
N ASN A 123 11.20 -5.80 9.76
CA ASN A 123 11.96 -5.68 11.01
C ASN A 123 13.44 -5.35 10.75
N TYR A 124 14.10 -4.90 11.77
CA TYR A 124 15.55 -4.72 11.82
C TYR A 124 16.13 -5.75 12.80
N LYS A 125 17.25 -6.34 12.44
CA LYS A 125 18.01 -7.22 13.35
C LYS A 125 19.42 -6.71 13.49
N ILE A 126 19.82 -6.34 14.71
CA ILE A 126 21.13 -5.76 15.02
C ILE A 126 21.75 -6.60 16.13
N ASP A 127 22.93 -7.18 15.85
CA ASP A 127 23.64 -8.07 16.78
C ASP A 127 22.77 -9.18 17.38
N GLY A 128 21.86 -9.72 16.54
CA GLY A 128 20.95 -10.80 16.94
C GLY A 128 19.67 -10.36 17.63
N ILE A 129 19.50 -9.07 17.90
CA ILE A 129 18.31 -8.51 18.55
C ILE A 129 17.37 -7.93 17.51
N ASP A 130 16.09 -8.26 17.60
CA ASP A 130 15.04 -7.78 16.70
C ASP A 130 14.46 -6.44 17.18
N TYR A 131 14.26 -5.52 16.22
CA TYR A 131 13.67 -4.20 16.41
C TYR A 131 12.55 -3.99 15.41
N SER A 132 11.42 -3.48 15.85
CA SER A 132 10.28 -3.12 14.99
C SER A 132 10.42 -1.72 14.35
N TYR A 133 11.35 -0.92 14.85
CA TYR A 133 11.67 0.42 14.34
C TYR A 133 13.19 0.60 14.30
N PHE A 134 13.63 1.53 13.50
CA PHE A 134 15.06 1.85 13.44
C PHE A 134 15.50 2.51 14.75
N PRO A 135 16.44 1.93 15.50
CA PRO A 135 16.90 2.50 16.75
C PRO A 135 17.78 3.74 16.50
N ASP A 136 17.52 4.82 17.22
CA ASP A 136 18.20 6.09 17.02
C ASP A 136 19.67 6.08 17.48
N GLU A 137 20.03 5.15 18.40
CA GLU A 137 21.40 5.06 18.94
C GLU A 137 21.82 3.61 19.14
N ILE A 138 22.66 3.10 18.28
CA ILE A 138 23.45 1.87 18.49
C ILE A 138 24.83 2.02 17.86
#